data_827cbd86123f75cfc64684600569f053
#
_entry.id   827cbd86123f75cfc64684600569f053
#
_cell.length_a   1.000
_cell.length_b   1.000
_cell.length_c   1.000
_cell.angle_alpha   90.00
_cell.angle_beta   90.00
_cell.angle_gamma   90.00
#
_symmetry.space_group_name_H-M   'P 1'
#
loop_
_entity.id
_entity.type
_entity.pdbx_description
1 polymer ?
#
loop_
_entity_poly.entity_id
_entity_poly.type
_entity_poly.pdbx_seq_one_letter_code
_entity_poly.pdbx_strand_id
1 'polypeptide(L)'
;MEDARLIPIENGWGHPFEELNYYKVYNDGGHYVGTRIMRSKSKRPPKKPVDSDMDIAFDSLYLQALRQGLKNEAMADFIQAGLEKLYPAFPAMRKYILEKMDKKQRNLWKRIKRFRRKAHMYRWNYFVTLTYNPKKHTAESFRKKLRKCLSNLSTRKGWKYMGVFEQGGQHGTLHFHALVYVPKHSMIGEIVERKEYSKKRGEVYTRYANTFFDESFGMSDFQELNPILLKRGGTLKYLIKYIVKTGEKIVYSRGIPAEICVALPESDIAGTFLDFVTKYVLFDDVIDWERDIKDYAKKKRIERERRYL
;
A
#
# COMPACT_ATOMS: atom_id res chain seq x y z
N MET A 1 8.82 -31.41 13.94
CA MET A 1 9.04 -30.05 13.38
C MET A 1 8.56 -29.06 14.42
N GLU A 2 9.49 -28.43 15.11
CA GLU A 2 9.16 -27.44 16.14
C GLU A 2 8.86 -26.10 15.46
N ASP A 3 7.76 -25.52 15.90
CA ASP A 3 7.16 -24.32 15.32
C ASP A 3 8.10 -23.10 15.34
N ALA A 4 8.32 -22.48 14.19
CA ALA A 4 8.91 -21.15 14.11
C ALA A 4 8.03 -20.14 14.85
N ARG A 5 8.38 -19.77 16.06
CA ARG A 5 7.57 -18.92 16.95
C ARG A 5 7.96 -17.45 16.82
N LEU A 6 6.97 -16.59 16.70
CA LEU A 6 7.14 -15.15 16.94
C LEU A 6 7.51 -14.96 18.42
N ILE A 7 8.78 -14.67 18.68
CA ILE A 7 9.24 -14.42 20.05
C ILE A 7 9.16 -12.93 20.33
N PRO A 8 8.53 -12.49 21.46
CA PRO A 8 8.56 -11.09 21.87
C PRO A 8 10.02 -10.68 22.15
N ILE A 9 10.47 -9.59 21.54
CA ILE A 9 11.75 -8.97 21.88
C ILE A 9 11.53 -8.16 23.16
N GLU A 10 11.43 -8.84 24.29
CA GLU A 10 11.59 -8.25 25.60
C GLU A 10 12.85 -8.88 26.23
N ASN A 11 13.85 -8.04 26.46
CA ASN A 11 14.98 -8.28 27.36
C ASN A 11 15.95 -9.44 27.05
N GLY A 12 16.46 -9.56 25.84
CA GLY A 12 17.85 -10.05 25.67
C GLY A 12 18.23 -11.47 26.10
N TRP A 13 17.30 -12.35 26.40
CA TRP A 13 17.57 -13.73 26.79
C TRP A 13 17.16 -14.67 25.66
N GLY A 14 18.12 -15.09 24.86
CA GLY A 14 17.98 -16.22 23.92
C GLY A 14 18.11 -17.56 24.68
N HIS A 15 17.42 -18.59 24.18
CA HIS A 15 17.66 -19.96 24.64
C HIS A 15 19.13 -20.33 24.40
N PRO A 16 19.81 -21.02 25.35
CA PRO A 16 21.25 -21.26 25.28
C PRO A 16 21.71 -22.29 24.23
N PHE A 17 20.82 -22.86 23.40
CA PHE A 17 21.14 -24.01 22.56
C PHE A 17 20.95 -23.84 21.05
N GLU A 18 20.35 -22.73 20.56
CA GLU A 18 20.38 -22.37 19.15
C GLU A 18 20.52 -20.87 19.02
N GLU A 19 21.51 -20.40 18.26
CA GLU A 19 21.66 -19.00 17.89
C GLU A 19 20.51 -18.61 16.94
N LEU A 20 19.35 -18.30 17.50
CA LEU A 20 18.24 -17.78 16.73
C LEU A 20 18.58 -16.40 16.21
N ASN A 21 18.71 -16.31 14.90
CA ASN A 21 18.90 -15.05 14.21
C ASN A 21 17.56 -14.38 13.92
N TYR A 22 17.46 -13.09 14.20
CA TYR A 22 16.25 -12.30 13.93
C TYR A 22 16.25 -11.76 12.51
N TYR A 23 15.16 -12.02 11.80
CA TYR A 23 14.98 -11.59 10.42
C TYR A 23 13.73 -10.70 10.28
N LYS A 24 13.83 -9.71 9.41
CA LYS A 24 12.66 -9.06 8.83
C LYS A 24 12.24 -9.84 7.62
N VAL A 25 11.08 -10.44 7.68
CA VAL A 25 10.54 -11.31 6.62
C VAL A 25 9.43 -10.58 5.87
N TYR A 26 9.48 -10.64 4.55
CA TYR A 26 8.46 -10.15 3.64
C TYR A 26 8.31 -11.11 2.46
N ASN A 27 7.17 -11.06 1.77
CA ASN A 27 6.96 -11.77 0.52
C ASN A 27 7.16 -10.82 -0.66
N ASP A 28 7.91 -11.21 -1.69
CA ASP A 28 8.18 -10.41 -2.89
C ASP A 28 7.24 -10.74 -4.06
N GLY A 29 6.36 -11.73 -3.87
CA GLY A 29 5.41 -12.26 -4.86
C GLY A 29 5.77 -13.67 -5.35
N GLY A 30 7.00 -14.10 -5.16
CA GLY A 30 7.48 -15.46 -5.47
C GLY A 30 7.81 -16.23 -4.20
N HIS A 31 8.62 -15.61 -3.34
CA HIS A 31 9.19 -16.26 -2.15
C HIS A 31 9.10 -15.37 -0.92
N TYR A 32 9.20 -15.99 0.25
CA TYR A 32 9.52 -15.28 1.48
C TYR A 32 11.01 -14.94 1.52
N VAL A 33 11.28 -13.68 1.84
CA VAL A 33 12.65 -13.16 1.90
C VAL A 33 12.92 -12.64 3.30
N GLY A 34 13.91 -13.22 3.96
CA GLY A 34 14.45 -12.77 5.23
C GLY A 34 15.59 -11.78 5.04
N THR A 35 15.64 -10.72 5.84
CA THR A 35 16.81 -9.84 5.98
C THR A 35 17.23 -9.81 7.44
N ARG A 36 18.48 -10.20 7.72
CA ARG A 36 19.01 -10.24 9.09
C ARG A 36 18.94 -8.86 9.74
N ILE A 37 18.48 -8.81 10.98
CA ILE A 37 18.41 -7.57 11.73
C ILE A 37 19.76 -7.38 12.43
N MET A 38 20.59 -6.49 11.88
CA MET A 38 21.75 -6.03 12.60
C MET A 38 21.31 -5.04 13.70
N ARG A 39 21.70 -5.28 14.96
CA ARG A 39 21.46 -4.33 16.07
C ARG A 39 22.19 -3.03 15.78
N SER A 40 21.52 -2.06 15.19
CA SER A 40 22.02 -0.70 15.16
C SER A 40 21.42 0.07 16.34
N LYS A 41 22.24 0.82 17.09
CA LYS A 41 21.73 1.79 18.06
C LYS A 41 20.86 2.79 17.28
N SER A 42 19.54 2.66 17.40
CA SER A 42 18.60 3.54 16.70
C SER A 42 18.74 4.95 17.27
N LYS A 43 19.41 5.83 16.53
CA LYS A 43 19.30 7.28 16.77
C LYS A 43 17.84 7.67 16.48
N ARG A 44 17.22 8.42 17.40
CA ARG A 44 15.88 8.98 17.13
C ARG A 44 15.94 9.72 15.80
N PRO A 45 14.99 9.47 14.88
CA PRO A 45 14.96 10.22 13.64
C PRO A 45 14.86 11.71 13.96
N PRO A 46 15.59 12.57 13.26
CA PRO A 46 15.51 14.00 13.44
C PRO A 46 14.05 14.46 13.26
N LYS A 47 13.63 15.48 14.03
CA LYS A 47 12.32 16.11 13.84
C LYS A 47 12.19 16.49 12.36
N LYS A 48 11.05 16.20 11.74
CA LYS A 48 10.78 16.65 10.38
C LYS A 48 10.94 18.15 10.33
N PRO A 49 11.74 18.69 9.41
CA PRO A 49 11.76 20.13 9.17
C PRO A 49 10.36 20.57 8.75
N VAL A 50 9.96 21.76 9.17
CA VAL A 50 8.74 22.40 8.66
C VAL A 50 8.96 22.65 7.17
N ASP A 51 7.98 22.28 6.33
CA ASP A 51 8.06 22.54 4.91
C ASP A 51 8.11 24.07 4.69
N SER A 52 9.12 24.53 3.95
CA SER A 52 9.22 25.95 3.58
C SER A 52 8.16 26.31 2.55
N ASP A 53 7.82 27.61 2.42
CA ASP A 53 6.88 28.07 1.40
C ASP A 53 7.32 27.68 -0.02
N MET A 54 8.63 27.65 -0.25
CA MET A 54 9.21 27.17 -1.48
C MET A 54 8.97 25.67 -1.72
N ASP A 55 9.00 24.85 -0.65
CA ASP A 55 8.65 23.42 -0.73
C ASP A 55 7.17 23.21 -1.08
N ILE A 56 6.30 24.05 -0.53
CA ILE A 56 4.86 24.05 -0.83
C ILE A 56 4.61 24.45 -2.30
N ALA A 57 5.26 25.51 -2.77
CA ALA A 57 5.17 25.95 -4.16
C ALA A 57 5.69 24.89 -5.12
N PHE A 58 6.86 24.30 -4.83
CA PHE A 58 7.39 23.16 -5.60
C PHE A 58 6.39 22.00 -5.67
N ASP A 59 5.78 21.60 -4.56
CA ASP A 59 4.83 20.49 -4.51
C ASP A 59 3.58 20.77 -5.36
N SER A 60 3.09 22.00 -5.36
CA SER A 60 1.99 22.45 -6.21
C SER A 60 2.32 22.34 -7.71
N LEU A 61 3.45 22.89 -8.11
CA LEU A 61 3.92 22.85 -9.50
C LEU A 61 4.22 21.42 -9.96
N TYR A 62 4.83 20.61 -9.11
CA TYR A 62 5.08 19.20 -9.39
C TYR A 62 3.78 18.43 -9.68
N LEU A 63 2.72 18.66 -8.89
CA LEU A 63 1.41 18.05 -9.13
C LEU A 63 0.76 18.54 -10.42
N GLN A 64 0.91 19.82 -10.77
CA GLN A 64 0.42 20.36 -12.04
C GLN A 64 1.15 19.71 -13.21
N ALA A 65 2.48 19.62 -13.17
CA ALA A 65 3.28 18.96 -14.19
C ALA A 65 2.89 17.49 -14.40
N LEU A 66 2.65 16.76 -13.30
CA LEU A 66 2.15 15.38 -13.37
C LEU A 66 0.78 15.27 -14.07
N ARG A 67 -0.14 16.20 -13.79
CA ARG A 67 -1.47 16.23 -14.44
C ARG A 67 -1.38 16.49 -15.93
N GLN A 68 -0.40 17.30 -16.35
CA GLN A 68 -0.09 17.58 -17.77
C GLN A 68 0.68 16.42 -18.43
N GLY A 69 1.08 15.40 -17.68
CA GLY A 69 1.85 14.27 -18.21
C GLY A 69 3.32 14.56 -18.48
N LEU A 70 3.84 15.69 -17.97
CA LEU A 70 5.24 16.08 -18.15
C LEU A 70 6.18 15.11 -17.40
N LYS A 71 7.37 14.90 -17.94
CA LYS A 71 8.38 13.98 -17.39
C LYS A 71 9.78 14.55 -17.54
N ASN A 72 10.68 14.08 -16.70
CA ASN A 72 12.12 14.38 -16.77
C ASN A 72 12.40 15.90 -16.93
N GLU A 73 13.15 16.27 -17.95
CA GLU A 73 13.57 17.66 -18.20
C GLU A 73 12.38 18.59 -18.41
N ALA A 74 11.37 18.21 -19.21
CA ALA A 74 10.18 19.03 -19.42
C ALA A 74 9.42 19.35 -18.11
N MET A 75 9.40 18.41 -17.17
CA MET A 75 8.85 18.63 -15.84
C MET A 75 9.71 19.60 -15.04
N ALA A 76 11.03 19.43 -15.08
CA ALA A 76 11.95 20.30 -14.37
C ALA A 76 11.90 21.74 -14.91
N ASP A 77 11.81 21.93 -16.23
CA ASP A 77 11.67 23.23 -16.87
C ASP A 77 10.37 23.93 -16.48
N PHE A 78 9.26 23.19 -16.50
CA PHE A 78 7.96 23.71 -16.06
C PHE A 78 7.98 24.19 -14.60
N ILE A 79 8.58 23.38 -13.71
CA ILE A 79 8.69 23.73 -12.30
C ILE A 79 9.64 24.92 -12.12
N GLN A 80 10.74 24.97 -12.85
CA GLN A 80 11.70 26.05 -12.79
C GLN A 80 11.04 27.38 -13.19
N ALA A 81 10.37 27.42 -14.34
CA ALA A 81 9.66 28.62 -14.81
C ALA A 81 8.59 29.12 -13.80
N GLY A 82 7.94 28.19 -13.08
CA GLY A 82 6.99 28.54 -12.03
C GLY A 82 7.64 29.08 -10.76
N LEU A 83 8.74 28.47 -10.33
CA LEU A 83 9.45 28.92 -9.10
C LEU A 83 10.24 30.21 -9.31
N GLU A 84 10.84 30.45 -10.47
CA GLU A 84 11.56 31.67 -10.78
C GLU A 84 10.67 32.91 -10.70
N LYS A 85 9.40 32.80 -11.01
CA LYS A 85 8.41 33.88 -10.84
C LYS A 85 8.18 34.24 -9.38
N LEU A 86 8.28 33.26 -8.47
CA LEU A 86 8.05 33.46 -7.04
C LEU A 86 9.34 33.76 -6.28
N TYR A 87 10.46 33.24 -6.75
CA TYR A 87 11.77 33.31 -6.08
C TYR A 87 12.89 33.64 -7.09
N PRO A 88 12.88 34.82 -7.74
CA PRO A 88 13.79 35.13 -8.85
C PRO A 88 15.27 35.17 -8.43
N ALA A 89 15.55 35.46 -7.17
CA ALA A 89 16.92 35.58 -6.65
C ALA A 89 17.44 34.30 -5.99
N PHE A 90 16.72 33.15 -6.09
CA PHE A 90 17.16 31.93 -5.43
C PHE A 90 18.35 31.27 -6.19
N PRO A 91 19.53 31.20 -5.56
CA PRO A 91 20.69 30.61 -6.21
C PRO A 91 20.51 29.09 -6.37
N ALA A 92 21.08 28.53 -7.46
CA ALA A 92 21.06 27.10 -7.75
C ALA A 92 19.64 26.47 -7.86
N MET A 93 18.66 27.22 -8.37
CA MET A 93 17.27 26.78 -8.53
C MET A 93 17.16 25.41 -9.21
N ARG A 94 17.88 25.20 -10.31
CA ARG A 94 17.87 23.91 -11.04
C ARG A 94 18.31 22.75 -10.16
N LYS A 95 19.39 22.92 -9.41
CA LYS A 95 19.90 21.88 -8.49
C LYS A 95 18.86 21.51 -7.43
N TYR A 96 18.23 22.51 -6.82
CA TYR A 96 17.16 22.30 -5.85
C TYR A 96 16.01 21.49 -6.45
N ILE A 97 15.55 21.84 -7.66
CA ILE A 97 14.46 21.16 -8.36
C ILE A 97 14.81 19.69 -8.60
N LEU A 98 15.98 19.42 -9.17
CA LEU A 98 16.43 18.05 -9.47
C LEU A 98 16.54 17.18 -8.18
N GLU A 99 17.11 17.72 -7.11
CA GLU A 99 17.20 17.02 -5.83
C GLU A 99 15.81 16.69 -5.23
N LYS A 100 14.86 17.63 -5.35
CA LYS A 100 13.48 17.44 -4.92
C LYS A 100 12.74 16.41 -5.78
N MET A 101 12.91 16.47 -7.11
CA MET A 101 12.35 15.47 -8.03
C MET A 101 12.88 14.06 -7.70
N ASP A 102 14.17 13.92 -7.51
CA ASP A 102 14.80 12.68 -7.09
C ASP A 102 14.25 12.16 -5.75
N LYS A 103 14.06 13.05 -4.79
CA LYS A 103 13.44 12.71 -3.51
C LYS A 103 12.01 12.21 -3.70
N LYS A 104 11.20 12.87 -4.58
CA LYS A 104 9.85 12.42 -4.93
C LYS A 104 9.87 11.05 -5.58
N GLN A 105 10.79 10.80 -6.52
CA GLN A 105 10.96 9.53 -7.19
C GLN A 105 11.34 8.40 -6.21
N ARG A 106 12.34 8.63 -5.35
CA ARG A 106 12.71 7.66 -4.29
C ARG A 106 11.54 7.37 -3.35
N ASN A 107 10.77 8.38 -2.97
CA ASN A 107 9.60 8.20 -2.13
C ASN A 107 8.48 7.41 -2.84
N LEU A 108 8.28 7.64 -4.13
CA LEU A 108 7.34 6.86 -4.94
C LEU A 108 7.75 5.38 -4.97
N TRP A 109 9.03 5.08 -5.25
CA TRP A 109 9.54 3.71 -5.23
C TRP A 109 9.39 3.03 -3.86
N LYS A 110 9.66 3.74 -2.76
CA LYS A 110 9.42 3.24 -1.40
C LYS A 110 7.94 2.92 -1.15
N ARG A 111 7.04 3.76 -1.67
CA ARG A 111 5.58 3.53 -1.57
C ARG A 111 5.15 2.31 -2.36
N ILE A 112 5.61 2.16 -3.61
CA ILE A 112 5.33 1.00 -4.47
C ILE A 112 5.86 -0.29 -3.83
N LYS A 113 7.10 -0.27 -3.34
CA LYS A 113 7.71 -1.41 -2.64
C LYS A 113 6.89 -1.82 -1.42
N ARG A 114 6.49 -0.86 -0.59
CA ARG A 114 5.64 -1.12 0.58
C ARG A 114 4.26 -1.65 0.17
N PHE A 115 3.69 -1.12 -0.89
CA PHE A 115 2.41 -1.58 -1.43
C PHE A 115 2.49 -3.04 -1.88
N ARG A 116 3.49 -3.40 -2.69
CA ARG A 116 3.72 -4.79 -3.14
C ARG A 116 3.88 -5.73 -1.95
N ARG A 117 4.77 -5.40 -1.01
CA ARG A 117 4.97 -6.21 0.19
C ARG A 117 3.67 -6.43 0.96
N LYS A 118 2.91 -5.37 1.23
CA LYS A 118 1.60 -5.50 1.90
C LYS A 118 0.62 -6.38 1.13
N ALA A 119 0.60 -6.28 -0.19
CA ALA A 119 -0.28 -7.07 -1.02
C ALA A 119 0.06 -8.56 -0.97
N HIS A 120 1.35 -8.90 -0.98
CA HIS A 120 1.81 -10.29 -0.89
C HIS A 120 1.86 -10.83 0.54
N MET A 121 1.95 -9.93 1.53
CA MET A 121 1.92 -10.26 2.95
C MET A 121 0.51 -10.34 3.53
N TYR A 122 -0.55 -10.42 2.72
CA TYR A 122 -1.92 -10.62 3.18
C TYR A 122 -2.73 -11.45 2.17
N ARG A 123 -3.75 -12.16 2.65
CA ARG A 123 -4.69 -12.89 1.79
C ARG A 123 -5.84 -11.97 1.41
N TRP A 124 -6.19 -11.96 0.12
CA TRP A 124 -7.27 -11.15 -0.43
C TRP A 124 -8.27 -12.06 -1.13
N ASN A 125 -9.55 -11.78 -1.02
CA ASN A 125 -10.59 -12.54 -1.70
C ASN A 125 -11.36 -11.75 -2.74
N TYR A 126 -11.24 -10.40 -2.75
CA TYR A 126 -11.88 -9.58 -3.77
C TYR A 126 -10.93 -8.51 -4.32
N PHE A 127 -11.07 -8.27 -5.63
CA PHE A 127 -10.69 -7.02 -6.26
C PHE A 127 -11.94 -6.17 -6.42
N VAL A 128 -11.94 -4.99 -5.83
CA VAL A 128 -13.14 -4.14 -5.75
C VAL A 128 -12.90 -2.84 -6.51
N THR A 129 -13.87 -2.48 -7.35
CA THR A 129 -13.96 -1.17 -7.98
C THR A 129 -15.24 -0.48 -7.50
N LEU A 130 -15.10 0.71 -6.93
CA LEU A 130 -16.23 1.55 -6.52
C LEU A 130 -16.19 2.84 -7.32
N THR A 131 -17.31 3.15 -7.99
CA THR A 131 -17.49 4.37 -8.78
C THR A 131 -18.55 5.22 -8.10
N TYR A 132 -18.24 6.47 -7.78
CA TYR A 132 -19.19 7.32 -7.09
C TYR A 132 -20.37 7.74 -7.99
N ASN A 133 -21.52 7.95 -7.38
CA ASN A 133 -22.69 8.50 -8.05
C ASN A 133 -22.72 10.03 -7.84
N PRO A 134 -22.56 10.86 -8.89
CA PRO A 134 -22.56 12.32 -8.77
C PRO A 134 -23.87 12.91 -8.29
N LYS A 135 -25.00 12.18 -8.42
CA LYS A 135 -26.30 12.58 -7.86
C LYS A 135 -26.37 12.43 -6.34
N LYS A 136 -25.54 11.57 -5.75
CA LYS A 136 -25.51 11.28 -4.30
C LYS A 136 -24.33 11.91 -3.57
N HIS A 137 -23.22 12.12 -4.28
CA HIS A 137 -21.95 12.55 -3.68
C HIS A 137 -21.19 13.54 -4.56
N THR A 138 -20.45 14.43 -3.92
CA THR A 138 -19.29 15.08 -4.54
C THR A 138 -18.08 14.17 -4.43
N ALA A 139 -17.03 14.38 -5.23
CA ALA A 139 -15.78 13.60 -5.16
C ALA A 139 -15.17 13.63 -3.74
N GLU A 140 -15.23 14.77 -3.06
CA GLU A 140 -14.72 14.92 -1.69
C GLU A 140 -15.57 14.16 -0.67
N SER A 141 -16.90 14.31 -0.73
CA SER A 141 -17.82 13.61 0.18
C SER A 141 -17.72 12.10 0.02
N PHE A 142 -17.60 11.60 -1.23
CA PHE A 142 -17.36 10.19 -1.51
C PHE A 142 -16.07 9.69 -0.86
N ARG A 143 -14.95 10.40 -1.06
CA ARG A 143 -13.67 10.05 -0.42
C ARG A 143 -13.79 9.95 1.10
N LYS A 144 -14.42 10.94 1.73
CA LYS A 144 -14.59 11.02 3.20
C LYS A 144 -15.49 9.90 3.71
N LYS A 145 -16.68 9.75 3.12
CA LYS A 145 -17.67 8.75 3.55
C LYS A 145 -17.20 7.33 3.31
N LEU A 146 -16.60 7.04 2.14
CA LEU A 146 -16.06 5.72 1.83
C LEU A 146 -14.92 5.32 2.80
N ARG A 147 -13.98 6.22 3.08
CA ARG A 147 -12.91 5.95 4.08
C ARG A 147 -13.49 5.65 5.46
N LYS A 148 -14.52 6.39 5.88
CA LYS A 148 -15.20 6.14 7.17
C LYS A 148 -15.90 4.79 7.17
N CYS A 149 -16.63 4.45 6.10
CA CYS A 149 -17.29 3.16 5.93
C CYS A 149 -16.28 2.00 6.00
N LEU A 150 -15.25 2.02 5.18
CA LEU A 150 -14.21 0.99 5.16
C LEU A 150 -13.47 0.86 6.50
N SER A 151 -13.21 1.97 7.19
CA SER A 151 -12.63 1.95 8.53
C SER A 151 -13.55 1.28 9.56
N ASN A 152 -14.85 1.55 9.52
CA ASN A 152 -15.83 0.91 10.38
C ASN A 152 -15.93 -0.60 10.11
N LEU A 153 -15.95 -1.01 8.83
CA LEU A 153 -15.95 -2.41 8.44
C LEU A 153 -14.68 -3.13 8.90
N SER A 154 -13.53 -2.47 8.80
CA SER A 154 -12.27 -3.01 9.30
C SER A 154 -12.28 -3.21 10.82
N THR A 155 -12.86 -2.27 11.57
CA THR A 155 -12.88 -2.32 13.04
C THR A 155 -13.94 -3.28 13.57
N ARG A 156 -15.15 -3.27 12.97
CA ARG A 156 -16.31 -3.99 13.52
C ARG A 156 -16.49 -5.39 12.92
N LYS A 157 -16.10 -5.58 11.67
CA LYS A 157 -16.33 -6.83 10.91
C LYS A 157 -15.03 -7.51 10.43
N GLY A 158 -13.88 -6.99 10.83
CA GLY A 158 -12.59 -7.60 10.50
C GLY A 158 -12.16 -7.46 9.03
N TRP A 159 -12.86 -6.66 8.22
CA TRP A 159 -12.45 -6.42 6.83
C TRP A 159 -11.04 -5.86 6.75
N LYS A 160 -10.30 -6.27 5.73
CA LYS A 160 -9.04 -5.62 5.37
C LYS A 160 -9.13 -5.10 3.95
N TYR A 161 -8.51 -3.95 3.73
CA TYR A 161 -8.52 -3.31 2.42
C TYR A 161 -7.23 -2.55 2.18
N MET A 162 -6.81 -2.48 0.94
CA MET A 162 -5.81 -1.56 0.46
C MET A 162 -6.11 -1.15 -0.98
N GLY A 163 -6.14 0.15 -1.24
CA GLY A 163 -6.58 0.65 -2.54
C GLY A 163 -6.14 2.07 -2.81
N VAL A 164 -6.51 2.55 -3.98
CA VAL A 164 -6.19 3.89 -4.49
C VAL A 164 -7.41 4.54 -5.11
N PHE A 165 -7.53 5.84 -4.95
CA PHE A 165 -8.47 6.62 -5.72
C PHE A 165 -7.88 6.96 -7.08
N GLU A 166 -8.70 6.86 -8.12
CA GLU A 166 -8.39 7.29 -9.46
C GLU A 166 -9.43 8.26 -9.95
N GLN A 167 -8.99 9.37 -10.52
CA GLN A 167 -9.86 10.24 -11.29
C GLN A 167 -9.84 9.75 -12.74
N GLY A 168 -10.96 9.20 -13.19
CA GLY A 168 -11.12 8.67 -14.54
C GLY A 168 -11.09 9.77 -15.59
N GLY A 169 -10.72 9.39 -16.82
CA GLY A 169 -10.52 10.17 -18.04
C GLY A 169 -11.36 11.44 -18.27
N GLN A 170 -11.93 11.59 -19.47
CA GLN A 170 -12.59 12.82 -19.94
C GLN A 170 -13.74 13.37 -19.08
N HIS A 171 -14.41 12.53 -18.28
CA HIS A 171 -15.56 12.94 -17.45
C HIS A 171 -15.24 13.09 -15.96
N GLY A 172 -13.97 12.99 -15.55
CA GLY A 172 -13.55 13.26 -14.17
C GLY A 172 -14.19 12.35 -13.10
N THR A 173 -14.83 11.23 -13.48
CA THR A 173 -15.46 10.32 -12.54
C THR A 173 -14.44 9.71 -11.59
N LEU A 174 -14.71 9.78 -10.29
CA LEU A 174 -13.82 9.24 -9.28
C LEU A 174 -14.11 7.75 -9.05
N HIS A 175 -13.06 6.93 -9.12
CA HIS A 175 -13.08 5.52 -8.81
C HIS A 175 -12.21 5.22 -7.59
N PHE A 176 -12.54 4.14 -6.90
CA PHE A 176 -11.69 3.56 -5.87
C PHE A 176 -11.43 2.10 -6.22
N HIS A 177 -10.19 1.75 -6.49
CA HIS A 177 -9.76 0.39 -6.79
C HIS A 177 -9.02 -0.19 -5.60
N ALA A 178 -9.42 -1.38 -5.14
CA ALA A 178 -8.86 -1.97 -3.94
C ALA A 178 -8.76 -3.49 -3.98
N LEU A 179 -7.76 -4.02 -3.26
CA LEU A 179 -7.77 -5.38 -2.76
C LEU A 179 -8.54 -5.38 -1.44
N VAL A 180 -9.46 -6.32 -1.29
CA VAL A 180 -10.30 -6.44 -0.10
C VAL A 180 -10.29 -7.88 0.39
N TYR A 181 -10.17 -8.05 1.70
CA TYR A 181 -10.43 -9.29 2.40
C TYR A 181 -11.68 -9.14 3.23
N VAL A 182 -12.65 -9.99 2.99
CA VAL A 182 -13.90 -10.10 3.74
C VAL A 182 -13.87 -11.44 4.48
N PRO A 183 -13.91 -11.44 5.82
CA PRO A 183 -14.03 -12.69 6.58
C PRO A 183 -15.32 -13.44 6.23
N LYS A 184 -15.32 -14.76 6.40
CA LYS A 184 -16.53 -15.57 6.23
C LYS A 184 -17.71 -14.97 7.04
N HIS A 185 -18.89 -14.95 6.46
CA HIS A 185 -20.12 -14.43 7.07
C HIS A 185 -20.08 -12.95 7.52
N SER A 186 -19.10 -12.17 7.03
CA SER A 186 -18.95 -10.75 7.36
C SER A 186 -19.27 -9.80 6.20
N MET A 187 -19.74 -10.33 5.07
CA MET A 187 -20.20 -9.50 3.95
C MET A 187 -21.38 -8.63 4.40
N ILE A 188 -21.41 -7.39 3.95
CA ILE A 188 -22.54 -6.49 4.09
C ILE A 188 -23.20 -6.32 2.73
N GLY A 189 -24.53 -6.33 2.71
CA GLY A 189 -25.28 -6.43 1.46
C GLY A 189 -25.05 -7.79 0.78
N GLU A 190 -25.60 -7.92 -0.40
CA GLU A 190 -25.52 -9.13 -1.21
C GLU A 190 -24.70 -8.85 -2.47
N ILE A 191 -23.97 -9.86 -2.95
CA ILE A 191 -23.31 -9.82 -4.26
C ILE A 191 -24.31 -10.32 -5.28
N VAL A 192 -24.69 -9.46 -6.23
CA VAL A 192 -25.65 -9.75 -7.29
C VAL A 192 -24.96 -9.62 -8.63
N GLU A 193 -25.14 -10.63 -9.46
CA GLU A 193 -24.69 -10.60 -10.85
C GLU A 193 -25.55 -9.66 -11.68
N ARG A 194 -24.94 -8.70 -12.39
CA ARG A 194 -25.61 -7.79 -13.30
C ARG A 194 -24.94 -7.79 -14.66
N LYS A 195 -25.72 -7.96 -15.70
CA LYS A 195 -25.22 -7.80 -17.08
C LYS A 195 -25.38 -6.34 -17.50
N GLU A 196 -24.29 -5.72 -17.88
CA GLU A 196 -24.22 -4.32 -18.30
C GLU A 196 -23.56 -4.17 -19.66
N TYR A 197 -24.00 -3.21 -20.45
CA TYR A 197 -23.42 -2.94 -21.75
C TYR A 197 -22.32 -1.86 -21.65
N SER A 198 -21.13 -2.19 -22.09
CA SER A 198 -20.01 -1.24 -22.14
C SER A 198 -20.00 -0.53 -23.51
N LYS A 199 -20.44 0.73 -23.53
CA LYS A 199 -20.35 1.58 -24.75
C LYS A 199 -18.92 1.67 -25.31
N LYS A 200 -17.91 1.64 -24.43
CA LYS A 200 -16.49 1.75 -24.81
C LYS A 200 -15.96 0.50 -25.51
N ARG A 201 -16.43 -0.68 -25.09
CA ARG A 201 -16.00 -1.98 -25.61
C ARG A 201 -16.92 -2.53 -26.68
N GLY A 202 -18.16 -2.02 -26.76
CA GLY A 202 -19.20 -2.54 -27.65
C GLY A 202 -19.75 -3.90 -27.24
N GLU A 203 -19.57 -4.32 -25.96
CA GLU A 203 -19.90 -5.67 -25.49
C GLU A 203 -20.68 -5.65 -24.17
N VAL A 204 -21.45 -6.71 -23.92
CA VAL A 204 -22.06 -6.97 -22.62
C VAL A 204 -21.04 -7.61 -21.71
N TYR A 205 -20.90 -7.11 -20.50
CA TYR A 205 -20.02 -7.68 -19.48
C TYR A 205 -20.80 -7.94 -18.19
N THR A 206 -20.30 -8.89 -17.40
CA THR A 206 -20.85 -9.22 -16.10
C THR A 206 -20.16 -8.39 -15.03
N ARG A 207 -20.97 -7.76 -14.17
CA ARG A 207 -20.55 -7.02 -12.99
C ARG A 207 -21.11 -7.69 -11.73
N TYR A 208 -20.27 -7.87 -10.74
CA TYR A 208 -20.66 -8.40 -9.42
C TYR A 208 -20.94 -7.25 -8.46
N ALA A 209 -22.19 -6.76 -8.49
CA ALA A 209 -22.63 -5.62 -7.72
C ALA A 209 -22.88 -5.99 -6.26
N ASN A 210 -22.41 -5.16 -5.34
CA ASN A 210 -22.82 -5.26 -3.94
C ASN A 210 -23.96 -4.28 -3.65
N THR A 211 -25.09 -4.79 -3.17
CA THR A 211 -26.31 -4.00 -2.97
C THR A 211 -26.10 -2.82 -2.03
N PHE A 212 -25.39 -3.01 -0.92
CA PHE A 212 -25.09 -1.94 0.03
C PHE A 212 -24.23 -0.83 -0.56
N PHE A 213 -23.17 -1.19 -1.31
CA PHE A 213 -22.28 -0.19 -1.90
C PHE A 213 -22.92 0.54 -3.07
N ASP A 214 -23.72 -0.16 -3.90
CA ASP A 214 -24.47 0.44 -4.99
C ASP A 214 -25.48 1.47 -4.46
N GLU A 215 -26.17 1.14 -3.38
CA GLU A 215 -27.12 2.05 -2.74
C GLU A 215 -26.42 3.23 -2.06
N SER A 216 -25.37 2.97 -1.29
CA SER A 216 -24.72 3.98 -0.45
C SER A 216 -23.79 4.91 -1.22
N PHE A 217 -23.10 4.44 -2.26
CA PHE A 217 -22.00 5.17 -2.89
C PHE A 217 -22.14 5.33 -4.40
N GLY A 218 -22.72 4.36 -5.08
CA GLY A 218 -22.82 4.29 -6.51
C GLY A 218 -22.38 2.92 -7.01
N MET A 219 -21.90 2.81 -8.24
CA MET A 219 -21.62 1.53 -8.87
C MET A 219 -20.44 0.80 -8.19
N SER A 220 -20.67 -0.45 -7.82
CA SER A 220 -19.65 -1.34 -7.24
C SER A 220 -19.43 -2.58 -8.09
N ASP A 221 -18.22 -3.10 -8.11
CA ASP A 221 -17.85 -4.35 -8.75
C ASP A 221 -16.90 -5.12 -7.82
N PHE A 222 -17.34 -6.31 -7.37
CA PHE A 222 -16.64 -7.19 -6.43
C PHE A 222 -16.19 -8.46 -7.16
N GLN A 223 -15.09 -8.40 -7.84
CA GLN A 223 -14.53 -9.55 -8.55
C GLN A 223 -13.78 -10.45 -7.58
N GLU A 224 -14.11 -11.74 -7.55
CA GLU A 224 -13.35 -12.71 -6.78
C GLU A 224 -11.90 -12.77 -7.28
N LEU A 225 -10.98 -12.75 -6.33
CA LEU A 225 -9.56 -12.68 -6.63
C LEU A 225 -8.95 -14.08 -6.61
N ASN A 226 -8.45 -14.51 -7.76
CA ASN A 226 -7.65 -15.71 -7.82
C ASN A 226 -6.23 -15.44 -7.26
N PRO A 227 -5.79 -16.16 -6.20
CA PRO A 227 -4.47 -15.98 -5.59
C PRO A 227 -3.32 -16.16 -6.59
N ILE A 228 -3.47 -17.04 -7.58
CA ILE A 228 -2.45 -17.28 -8.61
C ILE A 228 -2.28 -16.04 -9.49
N LEU A 229 -3.38 -15.38 -9.89
CA LEU A 229 -3.33 -14.15 -10.68
C LEU A 229 -2.72 -12.99 -9.89
N LEU A 230 -2.95 -12.95 -8.56
CA LEU A 230 -2.30 -11.99 -7.70
C LEU A 230 -0.79 -12.21 -7.64
N LYS A 231 -0.33 -13.47 -7.46
CA LYS A 231 1.09 -13.83 -7.50
C LYS A 231 1.75 -13.48 -8.84
N ARG A 232 1.09 -13.72 -9.97
CA ARG A 232 1.55 -13.30 -11.31
C ARG A 232 1.62 -11.78 -11.50
N GLY A 233 1.07 -11.00 -10.56
CA GLY A 233 1.25 -9.56 -10.47
C GLY A 233 0.40 -8.70 -11.41
N GLY A 234 -0.51 -9.27 -12.20
CA GLY A 234 -1.39 -8.52 -13.12
C GLY A 234 -2.23 -7.48 -12.39
N THR A 235 -2.96 -7.90 -11.37
CA THR A 235 -3.79 -7.03 -10.52
C THR A 235 -2.97 -5.96 -9.80
N LEU A 236 -1.76 -6.32 -9.34
CA LEU A 236 -0.88 -5.36 -8.67
C LEU A 236 -0.30 -4.34 -9.64
N LYS A 237 0.09 -4.75 -10.85
CA LYS A 237 0.54 -3.82 -11.91
C LYS A 237 -0.55 -2.80 -12.23
N TYR A 238 -1.80 -3.25 -12.29
CA TYR A 238 -2.95 -2.37 -12.52
C TYR A 238 -3.10 -1.32 -11.41
N LEU A 239 -3.09 -1.72 -10.14
CA LEU A 239 -3.16 -0.77 -9.01
C LEU A 239 -1.95 0.16 -8.93
N ILE A 240 -0.74 -0.36 -9.20
CA ILE A 240 0.49 0.43 -9.19
C ILE A 240 0.47 1.51 -10.27
N LYS A 241 -0.10 1.22 -11.45
CA LYS A 241 -0.29 2.20 -12.52
C LYS A 241 -0.98 3.47 -12.02
N TYR A 242 -2.02 3.32 -11.18
CA TYR A 242 -2.72 4.47 -10.60
C TYR A 242 -1.91 5.19 -9.52
N ILE A 243 -1.16 4.46 -8.70
CA ILE A 243 -0.26 5.08 -7.72
C ILE A 243 0.77 5.98 -8.42
N VAL A 244 1.30 5.53 -9.57
CA VAL A 244 2.27 6.29 -10.36
C VAL A 244 1.62 7.47 -11.05
N LYS A 245 0.47 7.24 -11.73
CA LYS A 245 -0.20 8.23 -12.56
C LYS A 245 -0.75 9.41 -11.77
N THR A 246 -1.34 9.15 -10.64
CA THR A 246 -2.10 10.17 -9.89
C THR A 246 -1.32 10.77 -8.72
N GLY A 247 -0.23 10.14 -8.29
CA GLY A 247 0.45 10.51 -7.06
C GLY A 247 -0.39 10.33 -5.78
N GLU A 248 -1.62 9.85 -5.92
CA GLU A 248 -2.59 9.68 -4.84
C GLU A 248 -2.07 8.82 -3.68
N LYS A 249 -2.51 9.15 -2.47
CA LYS A 249 -2.16 8.38 -1.28
C LYS A 249 -2.89 7.04 -1.29
N ILE A 250 -2.16 5.96 -1.01
CA ILE A 250 -2.74 4.63 -0.81
C ILE A 250 -3.58 4.65 0.46
N VAL A 251 -4.79 4.14 0.38
CA VAL A 251 -5.71 3.96 1.52
C VAL A 251 -5.67 2.49 1.93
N TYR A 252 -5.39 2.21 3.20
CA TYR A 252 -5.37 0.83 3.70
C TYR A 252 -5.79 0.74 5.15
N SER A 253 -6.37 -0.41 5.51
CA SER A 253 -6.73 -0.74 6.90
C SER A 253 -5.48 -1.01 7.74
N ARG A 254 -5.62 -0.90 9.05
CA ARG A 254 -4.57 -1.26 10.02
C ARG A 254 -4.38 -2.78 10.07
N GLY A 255 -3.19 -3.21 10.52
CA GLY A 255 -2.88 -4.63 10.73
C GLY A 255 -2.48 -5.39 9.47
N ILE A 256 -2.25 -4.73 8.32
CA ILE A 256 -1.64 -5.35 7.15
C ILE A 256 -0.13 -5.13 7.22
N PRO A 257 0.67 -6.17 7.46
CA PRO A 257 2.12 -6.04 7.54
C PRO A 257 2.73 -5.79 6.15
N ALA A 258 3.82 -5.04 6.09
CA ALA A 258 4.69 -5.00 4.93
C ALA A 258 5.88 -5.95 5.11
N GLU A 259 6.19 -6.25 6.35
CA GLU A 259 7.21 -7.16 6.83
C GLU A 259 6.86 -7.54 8.27
N ILE A 260 7.28 -8.70 8.71
CA ILE A 260 7.20 -9.17 10.11
C ILE A 260 8.62 -9.45 10.61
N CYS A 261 8.81 -9.42 11.93
CA CYS A 261 10.06 -9.81 12.55
C CYS A 261 9.89 -11.21 13.14
N VAL A 262 10.73 -12.14 12.72
CA VAL A 262 10.68 -13.56 13.12
C VAL A 262 12.08 -13.98 13.53
N ALA A 263 12.19 -14.85 14.53
CA ALA A 263 13.40 -15.59 14.84
C ALA A 263 13.37 -16.89 14.03
N LEU A 264 14.39 -17.14 13.24
CA LEU A 264 14.48 -18.30 12.36
C LEU A 264 15.76 -19.06 12.62
N PRO A 265 15.71 -20.40 12.68
CA PRO A 265 16.88 -21.26 12.61
C PRO A 265 17.46 -21.24 11.18
N GLU A 266 18.70 -21.67 11.03
CA GLU A 266 19.34 -21.73 9.72
C GLU A 266 18.67 -22.77 8.78
N SER A 267 18.03 -23.78 9.34
CA SER A 267 17.25 -24.79 8.61
C SER A 267 16.09 -24.22 7.79
N ASP A 268 15.56 -23.05 8.17
CA ASP A 268 14.45 -22.40 7.49
C ASP A 268 14.90 -21.59 6.25
N ILE A 269 16.21 -21.54 6.00
CA ILE A 269 16.79 -20.82 4.88
C ILE A 269 16.96 -21.79 3.70
N ALA A 270 16.23 -21.51 2.61
CA ALA A 270 16.33 -22.29 1.37
C ALA A 270 17.52 -21.87 0.50
N GLY A 271 17.96 -20.61 0.60
CA GLY A 271 19.07 -20.10 -0.18
C GLY A 271 19.37 -18.63 0.07
N THR A 272 20.49 -18.15 -0.51
CA THR A 272 20.93 -16.75 -0.41
C THR A 272 20.91 -16.08 -1.78
N PHE A 273 20.62 -14.78 -1.85
CA PHE A 273 20.84 -14.00 -3.05
C PHE A 273 22.33 -13.65 -3.20
N LEU A 274 22.89 -13.95 -4.36
CA LEU A 274 24.32 -13.73 -4.65
C LEU A 274 24.76 -12.27 -4.47
N ASP A 275 23.90 -11.31 -4.77
CA ASP A 275 24.26 -9.88 -4.70
C ASP A 275 24.10 -9.26 -3.32
N PHE A 276 23.55 -9.99 -2.34
CA PHE A 276 23.17 -9.41 -1.05
C PHE A 276 23.45 -10.38 0.10
N VAL A 277 24.59 -10.23 0.70
CA VAL A 277 25.03 -10.96 1.91
C VAL A 277 24.02 -10.97 3.06
N THR A 278 22.96 -10.16 2.97
CA THR A 278 21.96 -9.96 4.03
C THR A 278 20.54 -10.38 3.65
N LYS A 279 20.34 -11.02 2.50
CA LYS A 279 19.02 -11.48 2.06
C LYS A 279 19.02 -12.98 1.86
N TYR A 280 18.02 -13.62 2.43
CA TYR A 280 17.85 -15.06 2.43
C TYR A 280 16.48 -15.40 1.86
N VAL A 281 16.43 -16.42 1.00
CA VAL A 281 15.17 -17.04 0.56
C VAL A 281 14.78 -18.05 1.62
N LEU A 282 13.54 -18.00 2.06
CA LEU A 282 12.97 -18.89 3.07
C LEU A 282 12.07 -19.93 2.42
N PHE A 283 11.87 -21.05 3.07
CA PHE A 283 10.84 -22.01 2.69
C PHE A 283 9.45 -21.40 2.85
N ASP A 284 8.50 -21.82 2.03
CA ASP A 284 7.16 -21.20 1.95
C ASP A 284 6.29 -21.51 3.18
N ASP A 285 6.62 -22.54 3.95
CA ASP A 285 5.94 -22.99 5.15
C ASP A 285 6.41 -22.30 6.46
N VAL A 286 7.49 -21.52 6.39
CA VAL A 286 8.05 -20.79 7.54
C VAL A 286 7.06 -19.79 8.13
N ILE A 287 6.09 -19.30 7.37
CA ILE A 287 5.12 -18.29 7.79
C ILE A 287 3.70 -18.86 7.85
N ASP A 288 3.15 -18.98 9.05
CA ASP A 288 1.73 -19.24 9.27
C ASP A 288 0.93 -17.92 9.23
N TRP A 289 0.14 -17.78 8.18
CA TRP A 289 -0.58 -16.55 7.90
C TRP A 289 -1.59 -16.14 8.95
N GLU A 290 -2.33 -17.08 9.52
CA GLU A 290 -3.39 -16.75 10.47
C GLU A 290 -2.80 -16.39 11.83
N ARG A 291 -1.85 -17.19 12.30
CA ARG A 291 -1.15 -16.98 13.57
C ARG A 291 -0.31 -15.71 13.54
N ASP A 292 0.58 -15.60 12.58
CA ASP A 292 1.59 -14.54 12.53
C ASP A 292 0.98 -13.16 12.29
N ILE A 293 -0.13 -13.08 11.54
CA ILE A 293 -0.85 -11.83 11.36
C ILE A 293 -1.64 -11.42 12.61
N LYS A 294 -2.25 -12.37 13.31
CA LYS A 294 -2.94 -12.06 14.58
C LYS A 294 -1.94 -11.52 15.60
N ASP A 295 -0.77 -12.15 15.71
CA ASP A 295 0.28 -11.73 16.61
C ASP A 295 0.89 -10.39 16.24
N TYR A 296 1.14 -10.15 14.95
CA TYR A 296 1.54 -8.84 14.46
C TYR A 296 0.52 -7.74 14.80
N ALA A 297 -0.76 -8.00 14.59
CA ALA A 297 -1.82 -7.04 14.88
C ALA A 297 -1.94 -6.75 16.38
N LYS A 298 -1.84 -7.79 17.24
CA LYS A 298 -1.82 -7.68 18.70
C LYS A 298 -0.62 -6.88 19.19
N LYS A 299 0.57 -7.19 18.70
CA LYS A 299 1.81 -6.47 19.05
C LYS A 299 1.75 -4.99 18.67
N LYS A 300 1.25 -4.67 17.47
CA LYS A 300 1.06 -3.27 17.04
C LYS A 300 0.02 -2.52 17.86
N ARG A 301 -0.97 -3.18 18.39
CA ARG A 301 -1.94 -2.59 19.32
C ARG A 301 -1.26 -2.23 20.65
N ILE A 302 -0.50 -3.16 21.24
CA ILE A 302 0.23 -2.93 22.49
C ILE A 302 1.26 -1.81 22.36
N GLU A 303 2.06 -1.80 21.27
CA GLU A 303 3.02 -0.72 21.01
C GLU A 303 2.35 0.65 20.94
N ARG A 304 1.13 0.70 20.47
CA ARG A 304 0.36 1.95 20.38
C ARG A 304 -0.16 2.38 21.75
N GLU A 305 -0.72 1.48 22.51
CA GLU A 305 -1.23 1.75 23.86
C GLU A 305 -0.10 2.27 24.77
N ARG A 306 1.10 1.67 24.71
CA ARG A 306 2.30 2.13 25.42
C ARG A 306 2.82 3.52 25.00
N ARG A 307 2.43 4.07 23.84
CA ARG A 307 2.81 5.43 23.39
C ARG A 307 1.90 6.52 23.94
N TYR A 308 0.77 6.16 24.49
CA TYR A 308 -0.21 7.09 25.07
C TYR A 308 -0.24 7.04 26.60
N LEU A 309 0.56 6.15 27.20
CA LEU A 309 0.93 6.12 28.60
C LEU A 309 2.33 6.75 28.79
#